data_62d1773d6d312a4ab16b03e06b4f579a
#
_entry.id   62d1773d6d312a4ab16b03e06b4f579a
#
_cell.length_a   1.000
_cell.length_b   1.000
_cell.length_c   1.000
_cell.angle_alpha   90.00
_cell.angle_beta   90.00
_cell.angle_gamma   90.00
#
_symmetry.space_group_name_H-M   'P 1'
#
loop_
_entity.id
_entity.type
_entity.pdbx_description
1 polymer ?
#
loop_
_entity_poly.entity_id
_entity_poly.type
_entity_poly.pdbx_seq_one_letter_code
_entity_poly.pdbx_strand_id
1 'polypeptide(L)'
;AAAGGLAQLLEVPVCELNSDRDPLFGGGAPEPLPKYLSRLFETIRDRNAEKGDLAVGLVFDGDSDRIAAVDGQGNFLSSQVLIPILIEHLAVNRGMKGELVKTVSGSDLMPRVAALHQIPVSETPVGYKYIADRMLETQVLLGGEESGGIGYGTHIPERDALLSALY
;
A
#
# COMPACT_ATOMS: atom_id res chain seq x y z
N ALA A 1 0.13 4.94 16.53
CA ALA A 1 -0.56 6.15 17.03
C ALA A 1 -1.44 6.81 15.95
N ALA A 2 -0.95 7.05 14.73
CA ALA A 2 -1.74 7.69 13.67
C ALA A 2 -2.88 6.78 13.16
N ALA A 3 -2.59 5.51 12.93
CA ALA A 3 -3.57 4.53 12.45
C ALA A 3 -4.73 4.34 13.45
N GLY A 4 -4.43 4.25 14.76
CA GLY A 4 -5.46 4.14 15.80
C GLY A 4 -6.33 5.40 15.89
N GLY A 5 -5.77 6.59 15.70
CA GLY A 5 -6.54 7.84 15.65
C GLY A 5 -7.47 7.91 14.44
N LEU A 6 -7.01 7.50 13.27
CA LEU A 6 -7.83 7.41 12.06
C LEU A 6 -8.93 6.36 12.20
N ALA A 7 -8.64 5.21 12.79
CA ALA A 7 -9.62 4.16 13.05
C ALA A 7 -10.78 4.64 13.91
N GLN A 8 -10.51 5.44 14.95
CA GLN A 8 -11.54 6.04 15.80
C GLN A 8 -12.42 7.02 15.02
N LEU A 9 -11.83 7.84 14.15
CA LEU A 9 -12.57 8.79 13.32
C LEU A 9 -13.45 8.11 12.26
N LEU A 10 -13.00 6.97 11.74
CA LEU A 10 -13.71 6.21 10.71
C LEU A 10 -14.65 5.14 11.27
N GLU A 11 -14.67 4.96 12.59
CA GLU A 11 -15.44 3.90 13.28
C GLU A 11 -15.10 2.47 12.78
N VAL A 12 -13.85 2.26 12.35
CA VAL A 12 -13.36 0.96 11.88
C VAL A 12 -12.65 0.23 13.01
N PRO A 13 -12.99 -1.03 13.28
CA PRO A 13 -12.30 -1.81 14.32
C PRO A 13 -10.84 -2.10 13.88
N VAL A 14 -9.89 -1.54 14.60
CA VAL A 14 -8.45 -1.73 14.37
C VAL A 14 -7.80 -2.39 15.58
N CYS A 15 -6.93 -3.34 15.32
CA CYS A 15 -6.02 -3.93 16.29
C CYS A 15 -4.59 -3.52 15.93
N GLU A 16 -3.96 -2.68 16.73
CA GLU A 16 -2.56 -2.31 16.54
C GLU A 16 -1.65 -3.41 17.09
N LEU A 17 -0.72 -3.85 16.26
CA LEU A 17 0.39 -4.71 16.66
C LEU A 17 1.67 -3.87 16.75
N ASN A 18 2.49 -4.16 17.78
CA ASN A 18 3.76 -3.45 17.99
C ASN A 18 3.58 -1.92 18.14
N SER A 19 2.56 -1.51 18.90
CA SER A 19 2.22 -0.10 19.13
C SER A 19 3.16 0.62 20.10
N ASP A 20 3.94 -0.13 20.89
CA ASP A 20 4.90 0.43 21.84
C ASP A 20 6.12 1.00 21.10
N ARG A 21 6.67 2.08 21.65
CA ARG A 21 7.87 2.68 21.11
C ARG A 21 9.07 1.76 21.35
N ASP A 22 9.59 1.15 20.30
CA ASP A 22 10.79 0.34 20.32
C ASP A 22 11.80 0.85 19.28
N PRO A 23 12.90 1.52 19.68
CA PRO A 23 13.92 2.00 18.76
C PRO A 23 14.66 0.89 18.01
N LEU A 24 14.56 -0.36 18.45
CA LEU A 24 15.20 -1.52 17.83
C LEU A 24 14.25 -2.30 16.92
N PHE A 25 12.98 -1.87 16.78
CA PHE A 25 11.96 -2.52 15.94
C PHE A 25 11.85 -4.03 16.18
N GLY A 26 11.91 -4.47 17.45
CA GLY A 26 11.89 -5.89 17.80
C GLY A 26 13.14 -6.66 17.39
N GLY A 27 14.24 -5.96 17.09
CA GLY A 27 15.50 -6.55 16.61
C GLY A 27 15.51 -6.87 15.11
N GLY A 28 14.49 -6.44 14.35
CA GLY A 28 14.38 -6.59 12.90
C GLY A 28 14.59 -5.28 12.14
N ALA A 29 14.73 -5.37 10.82
CA ALA A 29 14.66 -4.16 10.00
C ALA A 29 13.21 -3.65 9.94
N PRO A 30 12.98 -2.33 10.00
CA PRO A 30 11.63 -1.74 9.92
C PRO A 30 11.14 -1.70 8.47
N GLU A 31 11.01 -2.88 7.87
CA GLU A 31 10.62 -3.07 6.48
C GLU A 31 9.39 -3.99 6.37
N PRO A 32 8.45 -3.72 5.45
CA PRO A 32 7.23 -4.51 5.29
C PRO A 32 7.52 -5.82 4.52
N LEU A 33 8.43 -6.64 5.04
CA LEU A 33 8.85 -7.91 4.43
C LEU A 33 8.28 -9.11 5.19
N PRO A 34 7.87 -10.19 4.49
CA PRO A 34 7.22 -11.36 5.08
C PRO A 34 7.97 -11.97 6.27
N LYS A 35 9.30 -11.98 6.24
CA LYS A 35 10.14 -12.56 7.31
C LYS A 35 9.99 -11.88 8.67
N TYR A 36 9.44 -10.67 8.72
CA TYR A 36 9.20 -9.90 9.96
C TYR A 36 7.74 -9.90 10.39
N LEU A 37 6.83 -10.57 9.66
CA LEU A 37 5.38 -10.44 9.79
C LEU A 37 4.69 -11.67 10.39
N SER A 38 5.43 -12.62 10.99
CA SER A 38 4.86 -13.85 11.55
C SER A 38 3.67 -13.56 12.48
N ARG A 39 3.84 -12.62 13.42
CA ARG A 39 2.77 -12.21 14.35
C ARG A 39 1.53 -11.65 13.62
N LEU A 40 1.71 -10.88 12.55
CA LEU A 40 0.59 -10.37 11.77
C LEU A 40 -0.15 -11.51 11.06
N PHE A 41 0.58 -12.44 10.43
CA PHE A 41 -0.01 -13.61 9.77
C PHE A 41 -0.84 -14.47 10.74
N GLU A 42 -0.31 -14.74 11.92
CA GLU A 42 -1.00 -15.48 12.98
C GLU A 42 -2.26 -14.75 13.42
N THR A 43 -2.14 -13.46 13.76
CA THR A 43 -3.29 -12.65 14.22
C THR A 43 -4.43 -12.63 13.19
N ILE A 44 -4.12 -12.51 11.90
CA ILE A 44 -5.14 -12.50 10.84
C ILE A 44 -5.81 -13.88 10.71
N ARG A 45 -5.04 -14.98 10.73
CA ARG A 45 -5.58 -16.33 10.63
C ARG A 45 -6.49 -16.69 11.81
N ASP A 46 -6.07 -16.34 13.01
CA ASP A 46 -6.84 -16.59 14.23
C ASP A 46 -8.18 -15.83 14.20
N ARG A 47 -8.17 -14.56 13.82
CA ARG A 47 -9.39 -13.76 13.68
C ARG A 47 -10.34 -14.31 12.62
N ASN A 48 -9.82 -14.73 11.47
CA ASN A 48 -10.64 -15.33 10.43
C ASN A 48 -11.25 -16.66 10.89
N ALA A 49 -10.48 -17.48 11.60
CA ALA A 49 -10.96 -18.76 12.13
C ALA A 49 -12.04 -18.59 13.20
N GLU A 50 -11.91 -17.59 14.10
CA GLU A 50 -12.82 -17.37 15.21
C GLU A 50 -14.14 -16.68 14.81
N LYS A 51 -14.08 -15.70 13.90
CA LYS A 51 -15.21 -14.79 13.64
C LYS A 51 -15.77 -14.88 12.24
N GLY A 52 -15.00 -15.42 11.27
CA GLY A 52 -15.38 -15.40 9.85
C GLY A 52 -15.51 -13.99 9.27
N ASP A 53 -15.01 -12.97 9.98
CA ASP A 53 -15.05 -11.58 9.56
C ASP A 53 -14.01 -11.29 8.48
N LEU A 54 -14.36 -10.37 7.57
CA LEU A 54 -13.36 -9.85 6.64
C LEU A 54 -12.31 -9.06 7.43
N ALA A 55 -11.07 -9.54 7.40
CA ALA A 55 -9.93 -8.88 8.03
C ALA A 55 -8.82 -8.65 7.01
N VAL A 56 -8.12 -7.54 7.15
CA VAL A 56 -6.90 -7.24 6.39
C VAL A 56 -5.81 -6.80 7.36
N GLY A 57 -4.61 -7.31 7.17
CA GLY A 57 -3.42 -6.84 7.87
C GLY A 57 -2.72 -5.77 7.04
N LEU A 58 -2.39 -4.64 7.64
CA LEU A 58 -1.61 -3.59 7.00
C LEU A 58 -0.30 -3.44 7.75
N VAL A 59 0.79 -3.29 7.03
CA VAL A 59 2.12 -3.12 7.61
C VAL A 59 2.82 -1.94 6.95
N PHE A 60 3.40 -1.12 7.79
CA PHE A 60 4.16 0.08 7.41
C PHE A 60 5.64 -0.14 7.71
N ASP A 61 6.50 0.56 7.01
CA ASP A 61 7.91 0.62 7.35
C ASP A 61 8.20 1.65 8.47
N GLY A 62 9.47 1.92 8.74
CA GLY A 62 9.89 2.69 9.91
C GLY A 62 9.43 4.14 9.95
N ASP A 63 9.28 4.79 8.80
CA ASP A 63 8.81 6.18 8.64
C ASP A 63 7.40 6.27 7.99
N SER A 64 6.78 5.10 7.77
CA SER A 64 5.40 4.96 7.28
C SER A 64 5.17 5.54 5.88
N ASP A 65 6.17 5.47 5.01
CA ASP A 65 6.08 5.88 3.61
C ASP A 65 5.86 4.68 2.65
N ARG A 66 6.10 3.44 3.13
CA ARG A 66 5.89 2.19 2.38
C ARG A 66 4.88 1.28 3.07
N ILE A 67 4.11 0.57 2.26
CA ILE A 67 3.06 -0.33 2.72
C ILE A 67 3.14 -1.71 2.05
N ALA A 68 2.77 -2.73 2.80
CA ALA A 68 2.33 -4.02 2.30
C ALA A 68 1.09 -4.48 3.06
N ALA A 69 0.44 -5.53 2.60
CA ALA A 69 -0.75 -6.05 3.25
C ALA A 69 -0.72 -7.57 3.41
N VAL A 70 -1.66 -8.05 4.22
CA VAL A 70 -1.95 -9.47 4.42
C VAL A 70 -3.45 -9.65 4.27
N ASP A 71 -3.86 -10.57 3.39
CA ASP A 71 -5.28 -10.89 3.20
C ASP A 71 -5.88 -11.64 4.40
N GLY A 72 -7.21 -11.81 4.40
CA GLY A 72 -7.92 -12.50 5.48
C GLY A 72 -7.55 -13.98 5.66
N GLN A 73 -6.82 -14.58 4.73
CA GLN A 73 -6.32 -15.96 4.82
C GLN A 73 -4.86 -16.02 5.34
N GLY A 74 -4.25 -14.86 5.59
CA GLY A 74 -2.87 -14.75 6.02
C GLY A 74 -1.85 -14.86 4.88
N ASN A 75 -2.24 -14.54 3.63
CA ASN A 75 -1.32 -14.45 2.50
C ASN A 75 -0.74 -13.05 2.39
N PHE A 76 0.54 -12.96 2.14
CA PHE A 76 1.23 -11.70 1.93
C PHE A 76 0.89 -11.08 0.57
N LEU A 77 0.49 -9.82 0.59
CA LEU A 77 0.23 -9.01 -0.60
C LEU A 77 1.33 -7.95 -0.73
N SER A 78 2.27 -8.20 -1.62
CA SER A 78 3.32 -7.22 -1.93
C SER A 78 2.74 -6.04 -2.71
N SER A 79 3.51 -4.95 -2.81
CA SER A 79 3.21 -3.81 -3.68
C SER A 79 2.91 -4.21 -5.13
N GLN A 80 3.52 -5.29 -5.63
CA GLN A 80 3.27 -5.84 -6.97
C GLN A 80 1.81 -6.32 -7.17
N VAL A 81 1.10 -6.59 -6.07
CA VAL A 81 -0.32 -6.97 -6.05
C VAL A 81 -1.17 -5.82 -5.55
N LEU A 82 -0.72 -5.07 -4.53
CA LEU A 82 -1.48 -3.94 -3.98
C LEU A 82 -1.69 -2.82 -5.00
N ILE A 83 -0.65 -2.46 -5.76
CA ILE A 83 -0.76 -1.41 -6.77
C ILE A 83 -1.82 -1.76 -7.83
N PRO A 84 -1.85 -2.95 -8.44
CA PRO A 84 -2.96 -3.38 -9.29
C PRO A 84 -4.35 -3.27 -8.64
N ILE A 85 -4.49 -3.67 -7.37
CA ILE A 85 -5.77 -3.54 -6.64
C ILE A 85 -6.17 -2.08 -6.50
N LEU A 86 -5.23 -1.21 -6.15
CA LEU A 86 -5.47 0.23 -6.03
C LEU A 86 -5.80 0.88 -7.37
N ILE A 87 -5.15 0.47 -8.48
CA ILE A 87 -5.50 0.95 -9.83
C ILE A 87 -6.96 0.63 -10.14
N GLU A 88 -7.38 -0.61 -9.93
CA GLU A 88 -8.76 -1.05 -10.12
C GLU A 88 -9.73 -0.23 -9.25
N HIS A 89 -9.44 -0.13 -7.96
CA HIS A 89 -10.27 0.61 -7.02
C HIS A 89 -10.42 2.08 -7.39
N LEU A 90 -9.33 2.77 -7.66
CA LEU A 90 -9.33 4.20 -7.95
C LEU A 90 -10.02 4.50 -9.28
N ALA A 91 -9.74 3.70 -10.31
CA ALA A 91 -10.32 3.91 -11.64
C ALA A 91 -11.80 3.57 -11.69
N VAL A 92 -12.21 2.42 -11.15
CA VAL A 92 -13.57 1.90 -11.27
C VAL A 92 -14.47 2.39 -10.15
N ASN A 93 -14.08 2.14 -8.89
CA ASN A 93 -14.97 2.41 -7.76
C ASN A 93 -14.99 3.90 -7.40
N ARG A 94 -13.86 4.60 -7.61
CA ARG A 94 -13.74 6.03 -7.32
C ARG A 94 -13.87 6.93 -8.55
N GLY A 95 -13.85 6.36 -9.76
CA GLY A 95 -13.97 7.10 -11.02
C GLY A 95 -12.83 8.10 -11.28
N MET A 96 -11.69 7.91 -10.61
CA MET A 96 -10.54 8.81 -10.72
C MET A 96 -9.84 8.63 -12.06
N LYS A 97 -9.17 9.69 -12.53
CA LYS A 97 -8.48 9.73 -13.83
C LYS A 97 -7.03 10.12 -13.65
N GLY A 98 -6.21 9.71 -14.60
CA GLY A 98 -4.78 10.00 -14.64
C GLY A 98 -4.01 8.83 -15.20
N GLU A 99 -2.69 8.99 -15.32
CA GLU A 99 -1.80 7.90 -15.73
C GLU A 99 -1.30 7.10 -14.52
N LEU A 100 -0.92 5.85 -14.78
CA LEU A 100 -0.10 5.07 -13.87
C LEU A 100 1.37 5.40 -14.12
N VAL A 101 2.10 5.75 -13.08
CA VAL A 101 3.56 5.90 -13.13
C VAL A 101 4.20 4.78 -12.31
N LYS A 102 5.04 3.95 -12.92
CA LYS A 102 5.73 2.84 -12.24
C LYS A 102 7.22 2.88 -12.50
N THR A 103 8.00 2.31 -11.61
CA THR A 103 9.41 2.06 -11.87
C THR A 103 9.60 0.84 -12.78
N VAL A 104 10.73 0.75 -13.48
CA VAL A 104 11.09 -0.40 -14.34
C VAL A 104 11.06 -1.74 -13.60
N SER A 105 11.28 -1.75 -12.28
CA SER A 105 11.22 -2.92 -11.41
C SER A 105 9.80 -3.36 -11.04
N GLY A 106 8.78 -2.52 -11.34
CA GLY A 106 7.39 -2.86 -11.12
C GLY A 106 6.91 -3.98 -12.04
N SER A 107 6.02 -4.85 -11.55
CA SER A 107 5.54 -6.03 -12.27
C SER A 107 4.72 -5.66 -13.52
N ASP A 108 4.68 -6.56 -14.50
CA ASP A 108 3.83 -6.44 -15.70
C ASP A 108 2.33 -6.54 -15.40
N LEU A 109 1.96 -6.94 -14.20
CA LEU A 109 0.55 -6.94 -13.78
C LEU A 109 -0.02 -5.52 -13.72
N MET A 110 0.79 -4.55 -13.30
CA MET A 110 0.38 -3.14 -13.22
C MET A 110 -0.09 -2.58 -14.57
N PRO A 111 0.72 -2.62 -15.65
CA PRO A 111 0.27 -2.12 -16.95
C PRO A 111 -0.85 -2.97 -17.56
N ARG A 112 -0.94 -4.25 -17.25
CA ARG A 112 -2.07 -5.08 -17.72
C ARG A 112 -3.39 -4.65 -17.11
N VAL A 113 -3.44 -4.38 -15.81
CA VAL A 113 -4.64 -3.86 -15.14
C VAL A 113 -4.96 -2.45 -15.64
N ALA A 114 -3.95 -1.58 -15.77
CA ALA A 114 -4.14 -0.24 -16.33
C ALA A 114 -4.76 -0.28 -17.75
N ALA A 115 -4.32 -1.22 -18.59
CA ALA A 115 -4.85 -1.39 -19.94
C ALA A 115 -6.34 -1.78 -19.97
N LEU A 116 -6.82 -2.59 -19.02
CA LEU A 116 -8.25 -2.94 -18.91
C LEU A 116 -9.14 -1.70 -18.74
N HIS A 117 -8.60 -0.65 -18.12
CA HIS A 117 -9.32 0.60 -17.84
C HIS A 117 -8.87 1.77 -18.72
N GLN A 118 -8.09 1.50 -19.78
CA GLN A 118 -7.58 2.51 -20.71
C GLN A 118 -6.75 3.60 -20.00
N ILE A 119 -6.04 3.23 -18.93
CA ILE A 119 -5.16 4.11 -18.15
C ILE A 119 -3.81 4.16 -18.86
N PRO A 120 -3.30 5.34 -19.24
CA PRO A 120 -1.94 5.49 -19.76
C PRO A 120 -0.91 5.06 -18.71
N VAL A 121 0.21 4.52 -19.18
CA VAL A 121 1.30 4.06 -18.30
C VAL A 121 2.60 4.72 -18.70
N SER A 122 3.27 5.32 -17.72
CA SER A 122 4.64 5.80 -17.84
C SER A 122 5.58 4.98 -16.94
N GLU A 123 6.74 4.63 -17.49
CA GLU A 123 7.76 3.89 -16.77
C GLU A 123 8.97 4.78 -16.50
N THR A 124 9.49 4.74 -15.28
CA THR A 124 10.62 5.54 -14.82
C THR A 124 11.77 4.65 -14.32
N PRO A 125 12.99 5.17 -14.21
CA PRO A 125 14.04 4.52 -13.46
C PRO A 125 13.63 4.25 -12.00
N VAL A 126 14.33 3.35 -11.31
CA VAL A 126 14.13 3.09 -9.88
C VAL A 126 14.45 4.35 -9.08
N GLY A 127 13.54 4.71 -8.18
CA GLY A 127 13.64 5.87 -7.29
C GLY A 127 12.42 6.77 -7.39
N TYR A 128 11.75 6.96 -6.25
CA TYR A 128 10.47 7.67 -6.19
C TYR A 128 10.54 9.12 -6.71
N LYS A 129 11.71 9.76 -6.63
CA LYS A 129 11.91 11.11 -7.17
C LYS A 129 11.48 11.26 -8.64
N TYR A 130 11.68 10.22 -9.46
CA TYR A 130 11.27 10.25 -10.87
C TYR A 130 9.76 10.15 -11.04
N ILE A 131 9.10 9.43 -10.12
CA ILE A 131 7.64 9.39 -10.03
C ILE A 131 7.12 10.75 -9.59
N ALA A 132 7.71 11.33 -8.54
CA ALA A 132 7.36 12.66 -8.05
C ALA A 132 7.52 13.75 -9.12
N ASP A 133 8.62 13.75 -9.85
CA ASP A 133 8.83 14.68 -10.98
C ASP A 133 7.71 14.55 -12.02
N ARG A 134 7.33 13.31 -12.36
CA ARG A 134 6.22 13.05 -13.30
C ARG A 134 4.87 13.52 -12.75
N MET A 135 4.62 13.37 -11.43
CA MET A 135 3.40 13.86 -10.77
C MET A 135 3.26 15.37 -10.82
N LEU A 136 4.37 16.12 -10.91
CA LEU A 136 4.36 17.56 -11.07
C LEU A 136 4.09 18.01 -12.51
N GLU A 137 4.33 17.15 -13.50
CA GLU A 137 4.21 17.48 -14.93
C GLU A 137 2.84 17.11 -15.51
N THR A 138 2.16 16.11 -14.98
CA THR A 138 0.96 15.52 -15.58
C THR A 138 -0.04 15.07 -14.54
N GLN A 139 -1.27 14.78 -14.98
CA GLN A 139 -2.30 14.21 -14.12
C GLN A 139 -2.02 12.72 -13.92
N VAL A 140 -1.56 12.37 -12.72
CA VAL A 140 -1.30 11.00 -12.31
C VAL A 140 -2.49 10.46 -11.51
N LEU A 141 -2.88 9.21 -11.77
CA LEU A 141 -3.81 8.46 -10.95
C LEU A 141 -3.09 7.93 -9.71
N LEU A 142 -2.00 7.21 -9.95
CA LEU A 142 -1.18 6.56 -8.93
C LEU A 142 0.25 6.42 -9.44
N GLY A 143 1.22 6.68 -8.57
CA GLY A 143 2.62 6.38 -8.78
C GLY A 143 3.10 5.34 -7.78
N GLY A 144 3.86 4.32 -8.23
CA GLY A 144 4.25 3.26 -7.31
C GLY A 144 5.54 2.53 -7.64
N GLU A 145 6.22 2.09 -6.58
CA GLU A 145 7.44 1.29 -6.60
C GLU A 145 7.21 -0.12 -6.03
N GLU A 146 8.03 -1.06 -6.45
CA GLU A 146 8.02 -2.43 -5.91
C GLU A 146 8.36 -2.49 -4.42
N SER A 147 9.03 -1.48 -3.89
CA SER A 147 9.38 -1.34 -2.46
C SER A 147 8.17 -1.10 -1.55
N GLY A 148 7.02 -0.75 -2.11
CA GLY A 148 5.80 -0.41 -1.37
C GLY A 148 5.55 1.09 -1.22
N GLY A 149 6.39 1.92 -1.82
CA GLY A 149 6.18 3.36 -1.93
C GLY A 149 5.10 3.68 -2.95
N ILE A 150 3.98 4.25 -2.51
CA ILE A 150 2.81 4.55 -3.34
C ILE A 150 2.36 5.99 -3.06
N GLY A 151 2.14 6.76 -4.12
CA GLY A 151 1.59 8.11 -4.04
C GLY A 151 0.46 8.34 -5.05
N TYR A 152 -0.28 9.40 -4.86
CA TYR A 152 -1.54 9.68 -5.55
C TYR A 152 -1.54 11.07 -6.15
N GLY A 153 -1.97 11.21 -7.39
CA GLY A 153 -1.99 12.50 -8.08
C GLY A 153 -2.93 13.55 -7.48
N THR A 154 -3.83 13.13 -6.58
CA THR A 154 -4.72 14.01 -5.82
C THR A 154 -4.14 14.46 -4.48
N HIS A 155 -2.91 14.08 -4.20
CA HIS A 155 -2.18 14.39 -2.97
C HIS A 155 -0.83 15.05 -3.29
N ILE A 156 0.01 15.29 -2.28
CA ILE A 156 1.38 15.75 -2.51
C ILE A 156 2.17 14.73 -3.35
N PRO A 157 3.16 15.16 -4.15
CA PRO A 157 3.94 14.24 -4.99
C PRO A 157 4.98 13.46 -4.18
N GLU A 158 4.50 12.73 -3.19
CA GLU A 158 5.28 11.89 -2.29
C GLU A 158 4.53 10.61 -1.94
N ARG A 159 5.25 9.61 -1.44
CA ARG A 159 4.70 8.35 -0.94
C ARG A 159 3.90 8.59 0.32
N ASP A 160 2.76 7.90 0.43
CA ASP A 160 1.92 7.98 1.62
C ASP A 160 1.27 6.62 1.89
N ALA A 161 1.85 5.88 2.81
CA ALA A 161 1.36 4.55 3.17
C ALA A 161 0.05 4.62 3.99
N LEU A 162 -0.16 5.67 4.78
CA LEU A 162 -1.40 5.84 5.52
C LEU A 162 -2.57 6.14 4.58
N LEU A 163 -2.35 7.00 3.59
CA LEU A 163 -3.35 7.25 2.55
C LEU A 163 -3.63 5.98 1.73
N SER A 164 -2.59 5.19 1.41
CA SER A 164 -2.74 3.90 0.75
C SER A 164 -3.57 2.91 1.55
N ALA A 165 -3.47 2.95 2.89
CA ALA A 165 -4.28 2.12 3.79
C ALA A 165 -5.76 2.54 3.84
N LEU A 166 -6.06 3.79 3.51
CA LEU A 166 -7.42 4.34 3.50
C LEU A 166 -8.16 4.11 2.17
N TYR A 167 -7.42 3.92 1.10
CA TYR A 167 -7.98 3.51 -0.19
C TYR A 167 -8.23 2.01 -0.22
#